data_46be873c61f03b5c1b087423ec0c6700
#
_entry.id   46be873c61f03b5c1b087423ec0c6700
#
_cell.length_a   1.000
_cell.length_b   1.000
_cell.length_c   1.000
_cell.angle_alpha   90.00
_cell.angle_beta   90.00
_cell.angle_gamma   90.00
#
_symmetry.space_group_name_H-M   'P 1'
#
loop_
_entity.id
_entity.type
_entity.pdbx_description
1 polymer ?
#
loop_
_entity_poly.entity_id
_entity_poly.type
_entity_poly.pdbx_seq_one_letter_code
_entity_poly.pdbx_strand_id
1 'polypeptide(L)'
;TAEVLKIVVASVKEIANISNALSENIRVQVESIEQADEGMNRISEVVQSNSATAEETSATSQELSAQAMSMDSLVARFQLRED
;
A
#
# COMPACT_ATOMS: atom_id res chain seq x y z
N THR A 1 52.36 -24.80 -17.95
CA THR A 1 51.37 -25.70 -17.37
C THR A 1 51.14 -25.37 -15.88
N ALA A 2 52.20 -25.19 -15.09
CA ALA A 2 52.06 -24.74 -13.69
C ALA A 2 51.44 -23.35 -13.61
N GLU A 3 51.75 -22.46 -14.55
CA GLU A 3 51.17 -21.13 -14.65
C GLU A 3 49.71 -21.20 -15.00
N VAL A 4 49.30 -22.08 -15.91
CA VAL A 4 47.90 -22.26 -16.27
C VAL A 4 47.12 -22.78 -15.04
N LEU A 5 47.68 -23.70 -14.31
CA LEU A 5 47.07 -24.20 -13.06
C LEU A 5 46.86 -23.09 -12.04
N LYS A 6 47.84 -22.19 -11.88
CA LYS A 6 47.76 -21.07 -10.96
C LYS A 6 46.63 -20.13 -11.39
N ILE A 7 46.53 -19.87 -12.67
CA ILE A 7 45.46 -19.01 -13.22
C ILE A 7 44.10 -19.64 -12.96
N VAL A 8 43.95 -20.93 -13.22
CA VAL A 8 42.71 -21.67 -12.98
C VAL A 8 42.32 -21.64 -11.51
N VAL A 9 43.27 -21.89 -10.60
CA VAL A 9 43.01 -21.85 -9.16
C VAL A 9 42.57 -20.45 -8.72
N ALA A 10 43.23 -19.41 -9.21
CA ALA A 10 42.88 -18.04 -8.91
C ALA A 10 41.48 -17.71 -9.42
N SER A 11 41.14 -18.16 -10.65
CA SER A 11 39.81 -17.95 -11.23
C SER A 11 38.72 -18.68 -10.45
N VAL A 12 38.99 -19.91 -9.97
CA VAL A 12 38.06 -20.66 -9.15
C VAL A 12 37.79 -19.94 -7.83
N LYS A 13 38.81 -19.40 -7.21
CA LYS A 13 38.67 -18.63 -5.97
C LYS A 13 37.82 -17.38 -6.18
N GLU A 14 38.09 -16.70 -7.29
CA GLU A 14 37.33 -15.50 -7.66
C GLU A 14 35.85 -15.82 -7.88
N ILE A 15 35.56 -16.92 -8.58
CA ILE A 15 34.21 -17.40 -8.82
C ILE A 15 33.51 -17.71 -7.48
N ALA A 16 34.23 -18.38 -6.57
CA ALA A 16 33.69 -18.69 -5.24
C ALA A 16 33.32 -17.42 -4.48
N ASN A 17 34.18 -16.41 -4.54
CA ASN A 17 33.93 -15.13 -3.88
C ASN A 17 32.72 -14.41 -4.50
N ILE A 18 32.64 -14.42 -5.82
CA ILE A 18 31.50 -13.81 -6.53
C ILE A 18 30.20 -14.55 -6.18
N SER A 19 30.24 -15.87 -6.13
CA SER A 19 29.09 -16.70 -5.77
C SER A 19 28.60 -16.39 -4.35
N ASN A 20 29.52 -16.21 -3.41
CA ASN A 20 29.18 -15.87 -2.03
C ASN A 20 28.54 -14.47 -1.97
N ALA A 21 29.10 -13.50 -2.70
CA ALA A 21 28.57 -12.14 -2.76
C ALA A 21 27.17 -12.15 -3.39
N LEU A 22 26.98 -12.95 -4.43
CA LEU A 22 25.69 -13.09 -5.11
C LEU A 22 24.65 -13.70 -4.18
N SER A 23 25.00 -14.73 -3.43
CA SER A 23 24.12 -15.35 -2.43
C SER A 23 23.65 -14.35 -1.41
N GLU A 24 24.58 -13.53 -0.90
CA GLU A 24 24.26 -12.49 0.06
C GLU A 24 23.33 -11.42 -0.52
N ASN A 25 23.58 -11.01 -1.77
CA ASN A 25 22.74 -10.06 -2.46
C ASN A 25 21.34 -10.61 -2.66
N ILE A 26 21.21 -11.88 -3.02
CA ILE A 26 19.92 -12.55 -3.18
C ILE A 26 19.15 -12.57 -1.85
N ARG A 27 19.86 -12.87 -0.76
CA ARG A 27 19.25 -12.89 0.58
C ARG A 27 18.66 -11.51 0.91
N VAL A 28 19.42 -10.45 0.66
CA VAL A 28 18.99 -9.08 0.92
C VAL A 28 17.78 -8.73 0.03
N GLN A 29 17.80 -9.15 -1.24
CA GLN A 29 16.70 -8.91 -2.17
C GLN A 29 15.43 -9.63 -1.73
N VAL A 30 15.55 -10.86 -1.25
CA VAL A 30 14.40 -11.62 -0.74
C VAL A 30 13.79 -10.89 0.45
N GLU A 31 14.61 -10.41 1.37
CA GLU A 31 14.14 -9.61 2.51
C GLU A 31 13.39 -8.36 2.06
N SER A 32 13.93 -7.67 1.05
CA SER A 32 13.30 -6.47 0.49
C SER A 32 11.95 -6.77 -0.15
N ILE A 33 11.87 -7.90 -0.85
CA ILE A 33 10.61 -8.35 -1.46
C ILE A 33 9.58 -8.67 -0.39
N GLU A 34 9.99 -9.33 0.69
CA GLU A 34 9.10 -9.63 1.82
C GLU A 34 8.56 -8.35 2.46
N GLN A 35 9.42 -7.35 2.64
CA GLN A 35 9.02 -6.06 3.18
C GLN A 35 8.05 -5.34 2.25
N ALA A 36 8.30 -5.41 0.94
CA ALA A 36 7.42 -4.83 -0.07
C ALA A 36 6.04 -5.51 -0.04
N ASP A 37 6.03 -6.83 0.10
CA ASP A 37 4.79 -7.61 0.19
C ASP A 37 3.97 -7.21 1.41
N GLU A 38 4.62 -7.06 2.56
CA GLU A 38 3.97 -6.58 3.79
C GLU A 38 3.41 -5.18 3.59
N GLY A 39 4.18 -4.31 2.93
CA GLY A 39 3.75 -2.95 2.61
C GLY A 39 2.52 -2.94 1.72
N MET A 40 2.49 -3.81 0.72
CA MET A 40 1.36 -3.95 -0.19
C MET A 40 0.11 -4.45 0.55
N ASN A 41 0.27 -5.38 1.47
CA ASN A 41 -0.84 -5.87 2.29
C ASN A 41 -1.42 -4.75 3.15
N ARG A 42 -0.57 -3.91 3.72
CA ARG A 42 -1.02 -2.74 4.49
C ARG A 42 -1.75 -1.73 3.62
N ILE A 43 -1.24 -1.48 2.42
CA ILE A 43 -1.90 -0.59 1.45
C ILE A 43 -3.29 -1.13 1.11
N SER A 44 -3.39 -2.44 0.90
CA SER A 44 -4.66 -3.10 0.61
C SER A 44 -5.67 -2.88 1.74
N GLU A 45 -5.23 -3.02 2.98
CA GLU A 45 -6.05 -2.77 4.17
C GLU A 45 -6.50 -1.31 4.25
N VAL A 46 -5.59 -0.38 3.96
CA VAL A 46 -5.89 1.05 3.96
C VAL A 46 -6.90 1.38 2.86
N VAL A 47 -6.75 0.79 1.68
CA VAL A 47 -7.69 0.99 0.55
C VAL A 47 -9.08 0.50 0.94
N GLN A 48 -9.19 -0.67 1.56
CA GLN A 48 -10.47 -1.21 2.03
C GLN A 48 -11.10 -0.30 3.09
N SER A 49 -10.29 0.17 4.02
CA SER A 49 -10.71 1.09 5.07
C SER A 49 -11.18 2.42 4.47
N ASN A 50 -10.46 2.93 3.48
CA ASN A 50 -10.82 4.17 2.79
C ASN A 50 -12.13 4.02 2.02
N SER A 51 -12.35 2.87 1.39
CA SER A 51 -13.59 2.57 0.68
C SER A 51 -14.77 2.55 1.63
N ALA A 52 -14.61 1.91 2.79
CA ALA A 52 -15.65 1.86 3.83
C ALA A 52 -15.96 3.26 4.34
N THR A 53 -14.94 4.08 4.57
CA THR A 53 -15.10 5.47 5.02
C THR A 53 -15.82 6.31 3.96
N ALA A 54 -15.49 6.11 2.69
CA ALA A 54 -16.13 6.82 1.59
C ALA A 54 -17.62 6.46 1.51
N GLU A 55 -17.96 5.20 1.67
CA GLU A 55 -19.36 4.75 1.69
C GLU A 55 -20.12 5.37 2.87
N GLU A 56 -19.49 5.37 4.03
CA GLU A 56 -20.06 5.98 5.24
C GLU A 56 -20.26 7.48 5.05
N THR A 57 -19.28 8.16 4.49
CA THR A 57 -19.35 9.60 4.21
C THR A 57 -20.49 9.89 3.22
N SER A 58 -20.63 9.07 2.19
CA SER A 58 -21.69 9.20 1.20
C SER A 58 -23.07 9.04 1.85
N ALA A 59 -23.23 8.03 2.71
CA ALA A 59 -24.48 7.78 3.43
C ALA A 59 -24.81 8.95 4.36
N THR A 60 -23.80 9.46 5.07
CA THR A 60 -23.96 10.60 5.97
C THR A 60 -24.36 11.86 5.19
N SER A 61 -23.76 12.07 4.02
CA SER A 61 -24.10 13.19 3.15
C SER A 61 -25.54 13.13 2.67
N GLN A 62 -25.99 11.94 2.31
CA GLN A 62 -27.40 11.74 1.91
C GLN A 62 -28.35 12.03 3.07
N GLU A 63 -28.00 11.58 4.26
CA GLU A 63 -28.75 11.81 5.46
C GLU A 63 -28.84 13.32 5.76
N LEU A 64 -27.71 14.01 5.68
CA LEU A 64 -27.64 15.45 5.89
C LEU A 64 -28.50 16.21 4.87
N SER A 65 -28.47 15.76 3.62
CA SER A 65 -29.26 16.33 2.57
C SER A 65 -30.75 16.19 2.86
N ALA A 66 -31.17 15.00 3.31
CA ALA A 66 -32.54 14.73 3.70
C ALA A 66 -32.98 15.60 4.87
N GLN A 67 -32.10 15.75 5.87
CA GLN A 67 -32.37 16.59 7.05
C GLN A 67 -32.49 18.07 6.64
N ALA A 68 -31.64 18.52 5.73
CA ALA A 68 -31.69 19.89 5.23
C ALA A 68 -33.01 20.16 4.52
N MET A 69 -33.50 19.22 3.74
CA MET A 69 -34.79 19.31 3.08
C MET A 69 -35.95 19.37 4.07
N SER A 70 -35.85 18.55 5.15
CA SER A 70 -36.86 18.55 6.22
C SER A 70 -36.90 19.89 6.94
N MET A 71 -35.73 20.45 7.22
CA MET A 71 -35.61 21.75 7.86
C MET A 71 -36.19 22.86 6.96
N ASP A 72 -35.90 22.78 5.68
CA ASP A 72 -36.42 23.72 4.70
C ASP A 72 -37.93 23.69 4.69
N SER A 73 -38.53 22.52 4.71
CA SER A 73 -39.97 22.31 4.79
C SER A 73 -40.56 22.92 6.05
N LEU A 74 -39.89 22.74 7.17
CA LEU A 74 -40.33 23.27 8.46
C LEU A 74 -40.31 24.81 8.45
N VAL A 75 -39.25 25.38 7.92
CA VAL A 75 -39.10 26.84 7.82
C VAL A 75 -40.22 27.41 6.93
N ALA A 76 -40.49 26.76 5.81
CA ALA A 76 -41.57 27.19 4.90
C ALA A 76 -42.92 27.16 5.59
N ARG A 77 -43.22 26.14 6.36
CA ARG A 77 -44.46 26.04 7.12
C ARG A 77 -44.56 27.14 8.19
N PHE A 78 -43.45 27.39 8.85
CA PHE A 78 -43.39 28.40 9.89
C PHE A 78 -43.64 29.79 9.30
N GLN A 79 -43.07 30.10 8.15
CA GLN A 79 -43.26 31.35 7.45
C GLN A 79 -44.69 31.51 7.00
N LEU A 80 -45.31 30.47 6.49
CA LEU A 80 -46.70 30.48 6.08
C LEU A 80 -47.66 30.74 7.25
N ARG A 81 -47.35 30.22 8.41
CA ARG A 81 -48.16 30.40 9.61
C ARG A 81 -48.11 31.83 10.16
N GLU A 82 -46.98 32.48 9.99
CA GLU A 82 -46.79 33.84 10.47
C GLU A 82 -47.55 34.86 9.58
N ASP A 83 -47.65 34.54 8.28
CA ASP A 83 -48.41 35.34 7.34
C ASP A 83 -49.89 35.09 7.49
#